data_f67721e7ebfbbd5e705f8b1645ab2525
#
_entry.id   f67721e7ebfbbd5e705f8b1645ab2525
#
_cell.length_a   1.000
_cell.length_b   1.000
_cell.length_c   1.000
_cell.angle_alpha   90.00
_cell.angle_beta   90.00
_cell.angle_gamma   90.00
#
_symmetry.space_group_name_H-M   'P 1'
#
loop_
_entity.id
_entity.type
_entity.pdbx_description
1 polymer ?
#
loop_
_entity_poly.entity_id
_entity_poly.type
_entity_poly.pdbx_seq_one_letter_code
_entity_poly.pdbx_strand_id
1 'polypeptide(L)' 'MADTINIGKAIHDELLRQGRSVTWLSRQLGTNRMACYRIFNSYSIDTQMLLRISDMLGRDFFALYSDALKH' A
#
# COMPACT_ATOMS: atom_id res chain seq x y z
N MET A 1 17.33 -13.72 -8.42
CA MET A 1 17.42 -12.35 -7.86
C MET A 1 16.03 -11.83 -7.63
N ALA A 2 15.72 -11.38 -6.42
CA ALA A 2 14.42 -10.86 -6.10
C ALA A 2 14.24 -9.46 -6.67
N ASP A 3 13.12 -9.21 -7.32
CA ASP A 3 12.80 -7.89 -7.82
C ASP A 3 12.45 -6.96 -6.65
N THR A 4 12.75 -5.69 -6.84
CA THR A 4 12.34 -4.69 -5.87
C THR A 4 10.83 -4.55 -5.89
N ILE A 5 10.20 -4.68 -4.72
CA ILE A 5 8.77 -4.52 -4.58
C ILE A 5 8.47 -3.02 -4.48
N ASN A 6 7.64 -2.52 -5.38
CA ASN A 6 7.16 -1.14 -5.30
C ASN A 6 5.84 -1.15 -4.53
N ILE A 7 5.94 -1.08 -3.20
CA ILE A 7 4.78 -1.20 -2.33
C ILE A 7 3.78 -0.05 -2.54
N GLY A 8 4.28 1.15 -2.78
CA GLY A 8 3.41 2.30 -3.03
C GLY A 8 2.55 2.10 -4.27
N LYS A 9 3.14 1.57 -5.34
CA LYS A 9 2.40 1.29 -6.57
C LYS A 9 1.36 0.19 -6.34
N ALA A 10 1.72 -0.86 -5.60
CA ALA A 10 0.80 -1.95 -5.30
C ALA A 10 -0.41 -1.45 -4.52
N ILE A 11 -0.20 -0.57 -3.54
CA ILE A 11 -1.28 0.04 -2.77
C ILE A 11 -2.17 0.89 -3.66
N HIS A 12 -1.57 1.73 -4.49
CA HIS A 12 -2.31 2.62 -5.39
C HIS A 12 -3.13 1.81 -6.40
N ASP A 13 -2.53 0.79 -7.00
CA ASP A 13 -3.22 -0.08 -7.96
C ASP A 13 -4.42 -0.77 -7.30
N GLU A 14 -4.28 -1.25 -6.07
CA GLU A 14 -5.37 -1.91 -5.36
C GLU A 14 -6.50 -0.92 -5.03
N LEU A 15 -6.14 0.29 -4.62
CA LEU A 15 -7.12 1.35 -4.36
C LEU A 15 -7.98 1.61 -5.61
N LEU A 16 -7.32 1.76 -6.76
CA LEU A 16 -7.99 1.99 -8.04
C LEU A 16 -8.84 0.79 -8.44
N ARG A 17 -8.33 -0.42 -8.26
CA ARG A 17 -9.08 -1.65 -8.58
C ARG A 17 -10.38 -1.72 -7.80
N GLN A 18 -10.36 -1.26 -6.54
CA GLN A 18 -11.56 -1.25 -5.68
C GLN A 18 -12.49 -0.07 -5.97
N GLY A 19 -12.09 0.85 -6.86
CA GLY A 19 -12.89 2.02 -7.17
C GLY A 19 -12.91 3.04 -6.05
N ARG A 20 -11.93 3.02 -5.16
CA ARG A 20 -11.86 3.94 -4.03
C ARG A 20 -10.97 5.14 -4.36
N SER A 21 -11.32 6.30 -3.80
CA SER A 21 -10.59 7.54 -4.05
C SER A 21 -9.43 7.74 -3.07
N VAL A 22 -8.48 8.57 -3.48
CA VAL A 22 -7.40 9.01 -2.59
C VAL A 22 -7.96 9.76 -1.38
N THR A 23 -9.03 10.52 -1.59
CA THR A 23 -9.71 11.21 -0.49
C THR A 23 -10.24 10.21 0.54
N TRP A 24 -10.84 9.12 0.08
CA TRP A 24 -11.30 8.07 0.98
C TRP A 24 -10.14 7.51 1.80
N LEU A 25 -9.03 7.19 1.14
CA LEU A 25 -7.86 6.63 1.84
C LEU A 25 -7.30 7.62 2.86
N SER A 26 -7.21 8.90 2.50
CA SER A 26 -6.70 9.92 3.41
C SER A 26 -7.55 10.05 4.66
N ARG A 27 -8.87 9.94 4.52
CA ARG A 27 -9.79 9.97 5.67
C ARG A 27 -9.61 8.75 6.56
N GLN A 28 -9.46 7.58 5.95
CA GLN A 28 -9.27 6.35 6.71
C GLN A 28 -7.96 6.37 7.50
N LEU A 29 -6.92 6.98 6.94
CA LEU A 29 -5.62 7.09 7.60
C LEU A 29 -5.52 8.27 8.56
N GLY A 30 -6.52 9.17 8.54
CA GLY A 30 -6.47 10.37 9.36
C GLY A 30 -5.41 11.37 8.90
N THR A 31 -5.19 11.47 7.60
CA THR A 31 -4.17 12.32 7.02
C THR A 31 -4.74 13.09 5.81
N ASN A 32 -3.87 13.64 4.98
CA ASN A 32 -4.26 14.37 3.76
C ASN A 32 -3.84 13.64 2.51
N ARG A 33 -4.31 14.12 1.34
CA ARG A 33 -4.02 13.47 0.07
C ARG A 33 -2.53 13.48 -0.28
N MET A 34 -1.84 14.56 0.11
CA MET A 34 -0.40 14.67 -0.17
C MET A 34 0.39 13.54 0.51
N ALA A 35 0.02 13.20 1.76
CA ALA A 35 0.64 12.08 2.46
C ALA A 35 0.37 10.76 1.73
N CYS A 36 -0.83 10.59 1.18
CA CYS A 36 -1.16 9.39 0.40
C CYS A 36 -0.29 9.30 -0.87
N TYR A 37 -0.09 10.41 -1.56
CA TYR A 37 0.77 10.41 -2.76
C TYR A 37 2.22 10.09 -2.42
N ARG A 38 2.70 10.52 -1.24
CA ARG A 38 4.03 10.11 -0.78
C ARG A 38 4.11 8.60 -0.60
N ILE A 39 3.06 8.00 -0.03
CA ILE A 39 2.99 6.53 0.12
C ILE A 39 3.03 5.87 -1.25
N PHE A 40 2.23 6.35 -2.21
CA PHE A 40 2.17 5.77 -3.55
C PHE A 40 3.51 5.82 -4.27
N ASN A 41 4.34 6.82 -3.96
CA ASN A 41 5.65 6.98 -4.59
C ASN A 41 6.78 6.32 -3.79
N SER A 42 6.45 5.62 -2.70
CA SER A 42 7.45 5.02 -1.84
C SER A 42 7.68 3.55 -2.20
N TYR A 43 8.94 3.16 -2.25
CA TYR A 43 9.31 1.74 -2.39
C TYR A 43 9.31 1.01 -1.06
N SER A 44 9.25 1.75 0.04
CA SER A 44 9.26 1.17 1.39
C SER A 44 8.41 2.02 2.32
N ILE A 45 7.61 1.37 3.15
CA ILE A 45 6.85 2.04 4.21
C ILE A 45 7.00 1.24 5.48
N ASP A 46 6.72 1.86 6.64
CA ASP A 46 6.83 1.11 7.88
C ASP A 46 5.73 0.06 7.99
N THR A 47 6.02 -0.99 8.76
CA THR A 47 5.14 -2.15 8.85
C THR A 47 3.82 -1.85 9.53
N GLN A 48 3.79 -0.87 10.45
CA GLN A 48 2.53 -0.48 11.11
C GLN A 48 1.59 0.18 10.12
N MET A 49 2.11 1.07 9.28
CA MET A 49 1.31 1.70 8.24
C MET A 49 0.84 0.66 7.22
N LEU A 50 1.71 -0.27 6.85
CA LEU A 50 1.34 -1.33 5.91
C LEU A 50 0.23 -2.21 6.49
N LEU A 51 0.30 -2.51 7.79
CA LEU A 51 -0.74 -3.28 8.46
C LEU A 51 -2.09 -2.57 8.40
N ARG A 52 -2.10 -1.27 8.70
CA ARG A 52 -3.33 -0.46 8.63
C ARG A 52 -3.92 -0.45 7.23
N ILE A 53 -3.08 -0.22 6.22
CA ILE A 53 -3.52 -0.15 4.83
C ILE A 53 -4.04 -1.52 4.37
N SER A 54 -3.35 -2.60 4.73
CA SER A 54 -3.78 -3.96 4.41
C SER A 54 -5.16 -4.25 5.00
N ASP A 55 -5.37 -3.85 6.25
CA ASP A 55 -6.66 -4.05 6.91
C ASP A 55 -7.76 -3.23 6.23
N MET A 56 -7.50 -1.96 5.94
CA MET A 56 -8.48 -1.07 5.32
C MET A 56 -8.87 -1.50 3.91
N LEU A 57 -7.92 -1.97 3.13
CA LEU A 57 -8.18 -2.42 1.76
C LEU A 57 -8.56 -3.89 1.67
N GLY A 58 -8.49 -4.62 2.78
CA GLY A 58 -8.83 -6.03 2.80
C GLY A 58 -7.89 -6.88 1.95
N ARG A 59 -6.64 -6.47 1.84
CA ARG A 59 -5.62 -7.18 1.08
C ARG A 59 -4.36 -7.34 1.90
N ASP A 60 -3.81 -8.55 1.89
CA ASP A 60 -2.55 -8.85 2.58
C ASP A 60 -1.36 -8.41 1.70
N PHE A 61 -0.90 -7.17 1.89
CA PHE A 61 0.26 -6.66 1.16
C PHE A 61 1.57 -7.31 1.64
N PHE A 62 1.58 -7.90 2.84
CA PHE A 62 2.76 -8.63 3.33
C PHE A 62 3.06 -9.87 2.48
N ALA A 63 2.03 -10.41 1.82
CA ALA A 63 2.21 -11.55 0.93
C ALA A 63 3.17 -11.24 -0.23
N LEU A 64 3.23 -9.98 -0.68
CA LEU A 64 4.18 -9.58 -1.72
C LEU A 64 5.62 -9.87 -1.27
N TYR A 65 5.90 -9.64 0.00
CA TYR A 65 7.24 -9.84 0.56
C TYR A 65 7.51 -11.31 0.85
N SER A 66 6.54 -12.03 1.44
CA SER A 66 6.73 -13.44 1.71
C SER A 66 6.81 -14.25 0.41
N ASP A 67 6.06 -13.87 -0.62
CA ASP A 67 6.14 -14.53 -1.94
C ASP A 67 7.51 -14.27 -2.59
N ALA A 68 8.08 -13.09 -2.38
CA ALA A 68 9.40 -12.75 -2.90
C ALA A 68 10.52 -13.60 -2.27
N LEU A 69 10.28 -14.18 -1.11
CA LEU A 69 11.23 -15.07 -0.43
C LEU A 69 11.15 -16.51 -0.93
N LYS A 70 10.13 -16.85 -1.71
CA LYS A 70 9.96 -18.20 -2.27
C LYS A 70 10.73 -18.28 -3.58
N HIS A 71 11.56 -19.28 -3.73
CA HIS A 71 12.42 -19.46 -4.89
C HIS A 71 12.14 -20.79 -5.58
#